data_de28d365201eb104bdc166064c2945a6
#
_entry.id   de28d365201eb104bdc166064c2945a6
#
_cell.length_a   1.000
_cell.length_b   1.000
_cell.length_c   1.000
_cell.angle_alpha   90.00
_cell.angle_beta   90.00
_cell.angle_gamma   90.00
#
_symmetry.space_group_name_H-M   'P 1'
#
loop_
_entity.id
_entity.type
_entity.pdbx_description
1 polymer ?
#
loop_
_entity_poly.entity_id
_entity_poly.type
_entity_poly.pdbx_seq_one_letter_code
_entity_poly.pdbx_strand_id
1 'polypeptide(L)'
;KSDKNFPLNNGNNFYIPSEEKKDKIKLGLISLKVDIKDIESSYFNKPNLSYTRLQNLFDILNSALNKNHKPDLLIFPEVSIPYAWIHLFSRFAKKNSIGMIFGVEHIKINKSIYNYTCVMLPFSQEKHTSLFINFEAKKHFSPNEKITIESRGFVAKENKGKEPIFYNYKGSVFSTINCYELADIEYRAKFRSKVDYLAIVEYNQDTNYFSNIIDSASRDLHCYIAQVNSSDFGDSRIVQPTKTESKDILKLKGGENIYLVVNSIDIKKLRDFQKDGHVLQLNNKDFKIIPPNYKISELRINPTSF
;
A
#
# COMPACT_ATOMS: atom_id res chain seq x y z
N LYS A 1 -2.85 -30.59 14.07
CA LYS A 1 -3.09 -29.95 12.75
C LYS A 1 -3.46 -28.53 13.07
N SER A 2 -2.55 -27.56 12.84
CA SER A 2 -2.85 -26.14 12.99
C SER A 2 -3.96 -25.78 12.00
N ASP A 3 -5.02 -25.14 12.45
CA ASP A 3 -6.10 -24.64 11.60
C ASP A 3 -5.54 -23.60 10.63
N LYS A 4 -5.18 -24.05 9.43
CA LYS A 4 -4.64 -23.19 8.35
C LYS A 4 -5.64 -22.16 7.81
N ASN A 5 -6.82 -22.08 8.41
CA ASN A 5 -7.93 -21.25 7.95
C ASN A 5 -7.99 -19.88 8.61
N PHE A 6 -7.13 -19.59 9.59
CA PHE A 6 -7.04 -18.30 10.26
C PHE A 6 -5.76 -17.56 9.88
N PRO A 7 -5.76 -16.22 9.92
CA PRO A 7 -4.54 -15.46 9.81
C PRO A 7 -3.52 -15.90 10.87
N LEU A 8 -2.32 -16.25 10.41
CA LEU A 8 -1.20 -16.59 11.29
C LEU A 8 -0.31 -15.36 11.46
N ASN A 9 0.18 -15.16 12.68
CA ASN A 9 1.09 -14.07 13.01
C ASN A 9 2.35 -14.62 13.65
N ASN A 10 3.50 -14.19 13.11
CA ASN A 10 4.81 -14.40 13.74
C ASN A 10 5.54 -13.06 13.77
N GLY A 11 5.45 -12.36 14.90
CA GLY A 11 5.98 -11.01 15.05
C GLY A 11 5.31 -10.04 14.08
N ASN A 12 6.06 -9.52 13.12
CA ASN A 12 5.57 -8.58 12.12
C ASN A 12 5.15 -9.23 10.79
N ASN A 13 5.05 -10.57 10.75
CA ASN A 13 4.67 -11.31 9.56
C ASN A 13 3.26 -11.87 9.69
N PHE A 14 2.36 -11.47 8.81
CA PHE A 14 0.98 -11.95 8.76
C PHE A 14 0.77 -12.84 7.53
N TYR A 15 0.38 -14.06 7.74
CA TYR A 15 -0.10 -14.95 6.70
C TYR A 15 -1.63 -14.89 6.67
N ILE A 16 -2.19 -14.43 5.57
CA ILE A 16 -3.63 -14.34 5.36
C ILE A 16 -4.07 -15.51 4.47
N PRO A 17 -4.88 -16.45 4.98
CA PRO A 17 -5.31 -17.60 4.21
C PRO A 17 -6.00 -17.19 2.91
N SER A 18 -5.69 -17.88 1.82
CA SER A 18 -6.33 -17.66 0.53
C SER A 18 -6.56 -19.00 -0.16
N GLU A 19 -7.75 -19.23 -0.68
CA GLU A 19 -8.09 -20.42 -1.46
C GLU A 19 -7.29 -20.50 -2.76
N GLU A 20 -6.94 -19.34 -3.33
CA GLU A 20 -6.21 -19.22 -4.58
C GLU A 20 -4.91 -18.45 -4.39
N LYS A 21 -3.79 -19.09 -4.74
CA LYS A 21 -2.52 -18.41 -4.94
C LYS A 21 -2.48 -17.87 -6.37
N LYS A 22 -2.18 -16.61 -6.52
CA LYS A 22 -2.17 -15.93 -7.82
C LYS A 22 -0.74 -15.69 -8.32
N ASP A 23 -0.49 -16.03 -9.57
CA ASP A 23 0.75 -15.66 -10.26
C ASP A 23 0.82 -14.15 -10.56
N LYS A 24 -0.36 -13.54 -10.77
CA LYS A 24 -0.52 -12.10 -11.03
C LYS A 24 -1.48 -11.49 -10.04
N ILE A 25 -1.13 -10.32 -9.51
CA ILE A 25 -1.98 -9.54 -8.61
C ILE A 25 -2.48 -8.30 -9.35
N LYS A 26 -3.79 -8.10 -9.34
CA LYS A 26 -4.44 -6.90 -9.89
C LYS A 26 -4.50 -5.82 -8.83
N LEU A 27 -3.75 -4.74 -9.02
CA LEU A 27 -3.74 -3.56 -8.15
C LEU A 27 -4.63 -2.48 -8.75
N GLY A 28 -5.54 -1.94 -7.95
CA GLY A 28 -6.35 -0.79 -8.29
C GLY A 28 -5.84 0.46 -7.59
N LEU A 29 -5.38 1.45 -8.37
CA LEU A 29 -4.94 2.73 -7.87
C LEU A 29 -6.11 3.72 -7.95
N ILE A 30 -6.42 4.35 -6.83
CA ILE A 30 -7.49 5.32 -6.72
C ILE A 30 -6.93 6.73 -6.91
N SER A 31 -7.34 7.38 -8.00
CA SER A 31 -7.12 8.81 -8.19
C SER A 31 -8.21 9.56 -7.43
N LEU A 32 -7.84 10.15 -6.30
CA LEU A 32 -8.73 10.86 -5.38
C LEU A 32 -8.01 12.08 -4.83
N LYS A 33 -8.65 13.25 -4.91
CA LYS A 33 -8.16 14.44 -4.25
C LYS A 33 -8.41 14.35 -2.74
N VAL A 34 -7.38 14.62 -1.96
CA VAL A 34 -7.46 14.76 -0.51
C VAL A 34 -7.44 16.26 -0.19
N ASP A 35 -8.55 16.81 0.28
CA ASP A 35 -8.66 18.24 0.57
C ASP A 35 -7.92 18.59 1.87
N ILE A 36 -7.08 19.62 1.82
CA ILE A 36 -6.35 20.13 2.99
C ILE A 36 -7.31 20.55 4.11
N LYS A 37 -8.51 21.06 3.79
CA LYS A 37 -9.51 21.43 4.77
C LYS A 37 -10.04 20.21 5.55
N ASP A 38 -10.16 19.05 4.88
CA ASP A 38 -10.57 17.80 5.53
C ASP A 38 -9.48 17.30 6.47
N ILE A 39 -8.20 17.39 6.02
CA ILE A 39 -7.05 17.06 6.87
C ILE A 39 -7.04 17.94 8.14
N GLU A 40 -7.14 19.25 7.97
CA GLU A 40 -7.13 20.20 9.09
C GLU A 40 -8.30 20.00 10.05
N SER A 41 -9.49 19.73 9.53
CA SER A 41 -10.69 19.47 10.32
C SER A 41 -10.55 18.18 11.15
N SER A 42 -9.83 17.19 10.64
CA SER A 42 -9.57 15.93 11.35
C SER A 42 -8.74 16.14 12.62
N TYR A 43 -7.83 17.14 12.66
CA TYR A 43 -7.09 17.49 13.88
C TYR A 43 -8.01 17.91 15.05
N PHE A 44 -9.22 18.35 14.75
CA PHE A 44 -10.22 18.77 15.74
C PHE A 44 -11.33 17.74 15.98
N ASN A 45 -11.16 16.49 15.49
CA ASN A 45 -12.19 15.46 15.50
C ASN A 45 -13.48 15.91 14.79
N LYS A 46 -13.35 16.69 13.73
CA LYS A 46 -14.45 17.19 12.90
C LYS A 46 -14.28 16.75 11.44
N PRO A 47 -14.25 15.44 11.16
CA PRO A 47 -14.07 14.95 9.79
C PRO A 47 -15.22 15.42 8.90
N ASN A 48 -14.92 15.64 7.62
CA ASN A 48 -15.95 15.91 6.63
C ASN A 48 -16.71 14.62 6.30
N LEU A 49 -17.90 14.46 6.89
CA LEU A 49 -18.79 13.31 6.67
C LEU A 49 -19.95 13.67 5.72
N SER A 50 -19.74 14.59 4.76
CA SER A 50 -20.75 14.99 3.81
C SER A 50 -21.22 13.84 2.92
N TYR A 51 -22.48 13.87 2.54
CA TYR A 51 -23.08 12.87 1.65
C TYR A 51 -22.36 12.82 0.29
N THR A 52 -22.03 13.96 -0.28
CA THR A 52 -21.32 14.06 -1.57
C THR A 52 -19.97 13.34 -1.52
N ARG A 53 -19.19 13.55 -0.46
CA ARG A 53 -17.91 12.86 -0.28
C ARG A 53 -18.08 11.35 -0.15
N LEU A 54 -19.08 10.92 0.63
CA LEU A 54 -19.39 9.50 0.78
C LEU A 54 -19.83 8.88 -0.55
N GLN A 55 -20.70 9.57 -1.29
CA GLN A 55 -21.15 9.12 -2.60
C GLN A 55 -19.99 8.94 -3.58
N ASN A 56 -19.10 9.93 -3.69
CA ASN A 56 -17.91 9.84 -4.55
C ASN A 56 -17.06 8.60 -4.21
N LEU A 57 -16.85 8.31 -2.92
CA LEU A 57 -16.11 7.12 -2.49
C LEU A 57 -16.83 5.82 -2.86
N PHE A 58 -18.16 5.77 -2.72
CA PHE A 58 -18.93 4.60 -3.12
C PHE A 58 -18.97 4.40 -4.64
N ASP A 59 -18.98 5.46 -5.43
CA ASP A 59 -18.92 5.38 -6.88
C ASP A 59 -17.59 4.75 -7.33
N ILE A 60 -16.46 5.10 -6.69
CA ILE A 60 -15.17 4.45 -6.91
C ILE A 60 -15.25 2.96 -6.51
N LEU A 61 -15.77 2.66 -5.34
CA LEU A 61 -15.90 1.28 -4.88
C LEU A 61 -16.78 0.45 -5.81
N ASN A 62 -17.88 1.01 -6.32
CA ASN A 62 -18.75 0.34 -7.28
C ASN A 62 -18.05 0.12 -8.61
N SER A 63 -17.20 1.04 -9.08
CA SER A 63 -16.42 0.84 -10.30
C SER A 63 -15.47 -0.36 -10.20
N ALA A 64 -14.99 -0.69 -9.00
CA ALA A 64 -14.16 -1.85 -8.73
C ALA A 64 -14.90 -3.20 -8.88
N LEU A 65 -16.23 -3.19 -8.97
CA LEU A 65 -17.04 -4.40 -9.12
C LEU A 65 -17.16 -4.89 -10.57
N ASN A 66 -16.61 -4.15 -11.53
CA ASN A 66 -16.58 -4.58 -12.92
C ASN A 66 -15.81 -5.91 -13.04
N LYS A 67 -16.51 -6.97 -13.46
CA LYS A 67 -15.97 -8.34 -13.49
C LYS A 67 -14.68 -8.47 -14.32
N ASN A 68 -14.56 -7.71 -15.41
CA ASN A 68 -13.42 -7.78 -16.31
C ASN A 68 -12.15 -7.14 -15.68
N HIS A 69 -12.33 -6.18 -14.79
CA HIS A 69 -11.26 -5.38 -14.20
C HIS A 69 -11.27 -5.40 -12.66
N LYS A 70 -11.93 -6.37 -12.04
CA LYS A 70 -11.99 -6.48 -10.59
C LYS A 70 -10.58 -6.58 -10.00
N PRO A 71 -10.17 -5.64 -9.12
CA PRO A 71 -8.86 -5.68 -8.48
C PRO A 71 -8.81 -6.73 -7.37
N ASP A 72 -7.60 -7.19 -7.04
CA ASP A 72 -7.34 -7.96 -5.83
C ASP A 72 -7.17 -7.05 -4.63
N LEU A 73 -6.59 -5.87 -4.86
CA LEU A 73 -6.27 -4.89 -3.83
C LEU A 73 -6.49 -3.47 -4.37
N LEU A 74 -7.24 -2.65 -3.63
CA LEU A 74 -7.39 -1.21 -3.86
C LEU A 74 -6.41 -0.44 -2.99
N ILE A 75 -5.78 0.58 -3.56
CA ILE A 75 -4.86 1.46 -2.83
C ILE A 75 -5.37 2.90 -2.99
N PHE A 76 -5.59 3.57 -1.86
CA PHE A 76 -6.04 4.96 -1.77
C PHE A 76 -4.88 5.84 -1.27
N PRO A 77 -4.98 7.17 -1.45
CA PRO A 77 -4.00 8.10 -0.89
C PRO A 77 -3.91 8.07 0.64
N GLU A 78 -2.88 8.70 1.17
CA GLU A 78 -2.73 9.01 2.59
C GLU A 78 -3.89 9.92 3.05
N VAL A 79 -4.30 9.82 4.33
CA VAL A 79 -5.32 10.63 5.01
C VAL A 79 -6.63 10.81 4.22
N SER A 80 -7.00 9.81 3.42
CA SER A 80 -8.12 9.89 2.47
C SER A 80 -9.47 9.46 3.06
N ILE A 81 -9.48 8.58 4.06
CA ILE A 81 -10.69 7.95 4.57
C ILE A 81 -10.94 8.33 6.04
N PRO A 82 -12.10 8.95 6.36
CA PRO A 82 -12.50 9.21 7.74
C PRO A 82 -12.60 7.93 8.56
N TYR A 83 -12.13 7.97 9.81
CA TYR A 83 -12.23 6.83 10.72
C TYR A 83 -13.69 6.34 10.87
N ALA A 84 -14.66 7.25 10.90
CA ALA A 84 -16.07 6.94 11.00
C ALA A 84 -16.61 6.02 9.89
N TRP A 85 -15.96 5.99 8.72
CA TRP A 85 -16.40 5.18 7.58
C TRP A 85 -15.68 3.83 7.44
N ILE A 86 -14.75 3.53 8.32
CA ILE A 86 -13.99 2.27 8.27
C ILE A 86 -14.93 1.05 8.26
N HIS A 87 -16.02 1.09 9.01
CA HIS A 87 -17.00 0.00 9.03
C HIS A 87 -17.70 -0.21 7.67
N LEU A 88 -17.91 0.85 6.87
CA LEU A 88 -18.49 0.76 5.54
C LEU A 88 -17.51 0.11 4.57
N PHE A 89 -16.23 0.53 4.63
CA PHE A 89 -15.16 -0.05 3.82
C PHE A 89 -14.91 -1.52 4.18
N SER A 90 -14.95 -1.87 5.46
CA SER A 90 -14.81 -3.25 5.92
C SER A 90 -15.91 -4.17 5.38
N ARG A 91 -17.17 -3.68 5.40
CA ARG A 91 -18.30 -4.41 4.80
C ARG A 91 -18.12 -4.62 3.31
N PHE A 92 -17.68 -3.57 2.58
CA PHE A 92 -17.43 -3.66 1.15
C PHE A 92 -16.31 -4.66 0.84
N ALA A 93 -15.15 -4.56 1.52
CA ALA A 93 -14.00 -5.45 1.37
C ALA A 93 -14.40 -6.91 1.58
N LYS A 94 -15.09 -7.19 2.69
CA LYS A 94 -15.58 -8.51 3.06
C LYS A 94 -16.56 -9.07 2.01
N LYS A 95 -17.61 -8.30 1.67
CA LYS A 95 -18.67 -8.74 0.73
C LYS A 95 -18.12 -9.05 -0.66
N ASN A 96 -17.15 -8.26 -1.12
CA ASN A 96 -16.65 -8.34 -2.48
C ASN A 96 -15.31 -9.07 -2.61
N SER A 97 -14.71 -9.55 -1.51
CA SER A 97 -13.40 -10.21 -1.50
C SER A 97 -12.31 -9.37 -2.18
N ILE A 98 -12.32 -8.04 -1.94
CA ILE A 98 -11.34 -7.07 -2.44
C ILE A 98 -10.56 -6.53 -1.25
N GLY A 99 -9.22 -6.68 -1.25
CA GLY A 99 -8.36 -6.07 -0.25
C GLY A 99 -8.30 -4.55 -0.42
N MET A 100 -7.97 -3.83 0.66
CA MET A 100 -7.85 -2.37 0.65
C MET A 100 -6.66 -1.91 1.49
N ILE A 101 -5.97 -0.89 0.98
CA ILE A 101 -4.95 -0.13 1.70
C ILE A 101 -5.30 1.34 1.56
N PHE A 102 -5.39 2.07 2.65
CA PHE A 102 -5.70 3.49 2.63
C PHE A 102 -5.13 4.22 3.85
N GLY A 103 -4.79 5.50 3.66
CA GLY A 103 -4.52 6.39 4.78
C GLY A 103 -5.82 6.77 5.48
N VAL A 104 -5.85 6.61 6.80
CA VAL A 104 -6.94 7.09 7.65
C VAL A 104 -6.73 8.56 7.95
N GLU A 105 -7.77 9.38 7.92
CA GLU A 105 -7.67 10.75 8.42
C GLU A 105 -7.10 10.77 9.84
N HIS A 106 -6.43 11.84 10.18
CA HIS A 106 -5.78 11.95 11.48
C HIS A 106 -6.74 11.69 12.64
N ILE A 107 -6.28 10.93 13.61
CA ILE A 107 -7.03 10.62 14.82
C ILE A 107 -6.44 11.43 15.96
N LYS A 108 -7.25 12.28 16.57
CA LYS A 108 -6.85 13.05 17.75
C LYS A 108 -7.26 12.30 19.02
N ILE A 109 -6.26 12.04 19.87
CA ILE A 109 -6.46 11.53 21.23
C ILE A 109 -5.80 12.52 22.20
N ASN A 110 -6.58 13.21 23.00
CA ASN A 110 -6.11 14.32 23.84
C ASN A 110 -5.44 15.43 22.99
N LYS A 111 -4.14 15.69 23.22
CA LYS A 111 -3.32 16.63 22.44
C LYS A 111 -2.48 15.95 21.35
N SER A 112 -2.56 14.63 21.21
CA SER A 112 -1.77 13.88 20.26
C SER A 112 -2.56 13.62 18.98
N ILE A 113 -1.89 13.84 17.83
CA ILE A 113 -2.39 13.55 16.49
C ILE A 113 -1.66 12.30 15.98
N TYR A 114 -2.45 11.31 15.58
CA TYR A 114 -1.99 10.05 15.01
C TYR A 114 -2.33 9.99 13.53
N ASN A 115 -1.43 9.42 12.74
CA ASN A 115 -1.63 9.10 11.33
C ASN A 115 -1.47 7.60 11.14
N TYR A 116 -2.45 6.96 10.51
CA TYR A 116 -2.47 5.52 10.31
C TYR A 116 -2.69 5.15 8.84
N THR A 117 -1.98 4.10 8.40
CA THR A 117 -2.36 3.33 7.22
C THR A 117 -3.21 2.15 7.68
N CYS A 118 -4.37 1.96 7.07
CA CYS A 118 -5.23 0.81 7.30
C CYS A 118 -5.06 -0.21 6.19
N VAL A 119 -4.85 -1.48 6.57
CA VAL A 119 -4.78 -2.63 5.68
C VAL A 119 -5.95 -3.55 5.99
N MET A 120 -6.79 -3.81 4.99
CA MET A 120 -7.95 -4.70 5.07
C MET A 120 -7.79 -5.83 4.06
N LEU A 121 -7.74 -7.08 4.52
CA LEU A 121 -7.53 -8.25 3.68
C LEU A 121 -8.63 -9.29 3.93
N PRO A 122 -9.58 -9.44 3.01
CA PRO A 122 -10.60 -10.49 3.11
C PRO A 122 -9.96 -11.88 2.90
N PHE A 123 -10.45 -12.85 3.66
CA PHE A 123 -10.05 -14.25 3.54
C PHE A 123 -11.26 -15.17 3.75
N SER A 124 -11.20 -16.35 3.14
CA SER A 124 -12.24 -17.36 3.30
C SER A 124 -11.93 -18.25 4.50
N GLN A 125 -12.95 -18.48 5.31
CA GLN A 125 -12.93 -19.42 6.41
C GLN A 125 -14.14 -20.33 6.27
N GLU A 126 -13.90 -21.59 5.91
CA GLU A 126 -14.94 -22.57 5.62
C GLU A 126 -15.91 -22.03 4.55
N LYS A 127 -17.17 -21.77 4.93
CA LYS A 127 -18.20 -21.21 4.06
C LYS A 127 -18.38 -19.70 4.19
N HIS A 128 -17.56 -19.03 5.00
CA HIS A 128 -17.73 -17.63 5.31
C HIS A 128 -16.50 -16.82 4.89
N THR A 129 -16.73 -15.63 4.35
CA THR A 129 -15.67 -14.64 4.17
C THR A 129 -15.48 -13.87 5.47
N SER A 130 -14.25 -13.80 5.94
CA SER A 130 -13.81 -12.99 7.08
C SER A 130 -12.89 -11.86 6.61
N LEU A 131 -12.52 -10.96 7.51
CA LEU A 131 -11.70 -9.81 7.19
C LEU A 131 -10.60 -9.63 8.24
N PHE A 132 -9.36 -9.63 7.81
CA PHE A 132 -8.23 -9.16 8.60
C PHE A 132 -8.11 -7.65 8.47
N ILE A 133 -7.95 -6.94 9.58
CA ILE A 133 -7.76 -5.48 9.60
C ILE A 133 -6.55 -5.17 10.47
N ASN A 134 -5.64 -4.36 9.94
CA ASN A 134 -4.51 -3.84 10.70
C ASN A 134 -4.35 -2.33 10.49
N PHE A 135 -3.98 -1.62 11.56
CA PHE A 135 -3.67 -0.19 11.54
C PHE A 135 -2.18 0.01 11.84
N GLU A 136 -1.48 0.57 10.88
CA GLU A 136 -0.07 0.87 11.01
C GLU A 136 0.13 2.35 11.33
N ALA A 137 0.60 2.65 12.54
CA ALA A 137 0.93 4.02 12.90
C ALA A 137 2.14 4.53 12.09
N LYS A 138 2.08 5.77 11.64
CA LYS A 138 3.15 6.45 10.90
C LYS A 138 4.41 6.56 11.74
N LYS A 139 5.55 6.17 11.16
CA LYS A 139 6.87 6.21 11.81
C LYS A 139 7.38 7.64 11.91
N HIS A 140 7.30 8.37 10.80
CA HIS A 140 7.83 9.73 10.66
C HIS A 140 6.82 10.66 9.99
N PHE A 141 6.48 11.74 10.66
CA PHE A 141 5.78 12.85 10.01
C PHE A 141 6.78 13.72 9.27
N SER A 142 6.37 14.32 8.15
CA SER A 142 7.21 15.30 7.48
C SER A 142 7.40 16.55 8.33
N PRO A 143 8.48 17.34 8.14
CA PRO A 143 8.68 18.58 8.87
C PRO A 143 7.50 19.54 8.75
N ASN A 144 6.95 19.72 7.54
CA ASN A 144 5.80 20.60 7.30
C ASN A 144 4.53 20.11 8.01
N GLU A 145 4.28 18.79 8.01
CA GLU A 145 3.15 18.19 8.71
C GLU A 145 3.26 18.42 10.22
N LYS A 146 4.46 18.25 10.81
CA LYS A 146 4.71 18.53 12.23
C LYS A 146 4.47 20.01 12.58
N ILE A 147 5.05 20.93 11.82
CA ILE A 147 4.87 22.37 12.02
C ILE A 147 3.37 22.72 11.96
N THR A 148 2.63 22.16 11.01
CA THR A 148 1.21 22.41 10.87
C THR A 148 0.41 21.91 12.08
N ILE A 149 0.71 20.72 12.59
CA ILE A 149 0.06 20.13 13.76
C ILE A 149 0.42 20.94 15.03
N GLU A 150 1.69 21.25 15.21
CA GLU A 150 2.21 21.96 16.39
C GLU A 150 1.71 23.42 16.46
N SER A 151 1.61 24.12 15.34
CA SER A 151 1.05 25.48 15.26
C SER A 151 -0.41 25.55 15.71
N ARG A 152 -1.13 24.42 15.73
CA ARG A 152 -2.51 24.30 16.23
C ARG A 152 -2.58 23.82 17.68
N GLY A 153 -1.46 23.71 18.37
CA GLY A 153 -1.35 23.33 19.79
C GLY A 153 -1.47 21.81 20.03
N PHE A 154 -1.21 21.00 18.99
CA PHE A 154 -1.20 19.53 19.07
C PHE A 154 0.23 19.00 18.96
N VAL A 155 0.40 17.69 19.18
CA VAL A 155 1.67 16.98 19.07
C VAL A 155 1.52 15.85 18.04
N ALA A 156 2.38 15.82 17.03
CA ALA A 156 2.47 14.72 16.09
C ALA A 156 3.03 13.47 16.78
N LYS A 157 2.25 12.39 16.85
CA LYS A 157 2.64 11.17 17.58
C LYS A 157 3.28 10.17 16.63
N GLU A 158 4.60 10.18 16.58
CA GLU A 158 5.42 9.26 15.78
C GLU A 158 5.56 7.88 16.44
N ASN A 159 5.58 6.83 15.62
CA ASN A 159 6.00 5.49 16.03
C ASN A 159 7.45 5.22 15.61
N LYS A 160 8.41 5.84 16.31
CA LYS A 160 9.85 5.74 15.99
C LYS A 160 10.38 4.31 15.99
N GLY A 161 9.78 3.42 16.79
CA GLY A 161 10.14 2.00 16.87
C GLY A 161 9.43 1.11 15.84
N LYS A 162 8.70 1.69 14.88
CA LYS A 162 8.00 0.92 13.86
C LYS A 162 8.97 0.07 13.05
N GLU A 163 8.73 -1.24 13.06
CA GLU A 163 9.35 -2.20 12.15
C GLU A 163 8.42 -2.50 10.97
N PRO A 164 8.97 -2.92 9.82
CA PRO A 164 8.15 -3.34 8.67
C PRO A 164 7.18 -4.45 9.04
N ILE A 165 5.96 -4.35 8.53
CA ILE A 165 4.96 -5.40 8.63
C ILE A 165 4.82 -6.04 7.25
N PHE A 166 4.88 -7.37 7.21
CA PHE A 166 4.80 -8.15 5.97
C PHE A 166 3.49 -8.92 5.93
N TYR A 167 2.77 -8.80 4.83
CA TYR A 167 1.50 -9.47 4.57
C TYR A 167 1.68 -10.48 3.46
N ASN A 168 1.45 -11.76 3.75
CA ASN A 168 1.30 -12.77 2.72
C ASN A 168 -0.17 -12.88 2.37
N TYR A 169 -0.53 -12.45 1.18
CA TYR A 169 -1.90 -12.41 0.71
C TYR A 169 -1.99 -12.87 -0.76
N LYS A 170 -2.88 -13.82 -1.04
CA LYS A 170 -3.07 -14.43 -2.37
C LYS A 170 -1.76 -14.93 -3.01
N GLY A 171 -0.83 -15.42 -2.21
CA GLY A 171 0.46 -15.94 -2.68
C GLY A 171 1.55 -14.91 -2.92
N SER A 172 1.28 -13.62 -2.77
CA SER A 172 2.26 -12.53 -2.81
C SER A 172 2.60 -12.03 -1.42
N VAL A 173 3.81 -11.53 -1.24
CA VAL A 173 4.23 -10.84 -0.01
C VAL A 173 4.36 -9.36 -0.29
N PHE A 174 3.68 -8.54 0.49
CA PHE A 174 3.77 -7.10 0.39
C PHE A 174 3.93 -6.43 1.76
N SER A 175 4.26 -5.16 1.73
CA SER A 175 4.29 -4.27 2.88
C SER A 175 3.80 -2.88 2.49
N THR A 176 3.57 -2.01 3.48
CA THR A 176 3.14 -0.63 3.26
C THR A 176 4.20 0.36 3.71
N ILE A 177 4.22 1.52 3.07
CA ILE A 177 5.00 2.69 3.49
C ILE A 177 4.07 3.90 3.46
N ASN A 178 4.14 4.74 4.49
CA ASN A 178 3.33 5.94 4.61
C ASN A 178 4.17 7.19 4.30
N CYS A 179 4.02 7.71 3.09
CA CYS A 179 4.54 9.00 2.60
C CYS A 179 6.01 9.25 3.00
N TYR A 180 6.27 10.16 3.95
CA TYR A 180 7.61 10.59 4.35
C TYR A 180 8.51 9.45 4.89
N GLU A 181 7.94 8.32 5.34
CA GLU A 181 8.71 7.13 5.70
C GLU A 181 9.57 6.62 4.53
N LEU A 182 9.15 6.92 3.29
CA LEU A 182 9.90 6.55 2.09
C LEU A 182 11.27 7.25 2.01
N ALA A 183 11.45 8.40 2.65
CA ALA A 183 12.74 9.09 2.68
C ALA A 183 13.77 8.43 3.62
N ASP A 184 13.33 7.58 4.57
CA ASP A 184 14.21 6.84 5.48
C ASP A 184 14.88 5.66 4.76
N ILE A 185 16.17 5.80 4.43
CA ILE A 185 16.96 4.80 3.71
C ILE A 185 17.08 3.50 4.51
N GLU A 186 17.31 3.60 5.82
CA GLU A 186 17.47 2.43 6.68
C GLU A 186 16.16 1.65 6.80
N TYR A 187 15.04 2.37 6.88
CA TYR A 187 13.73 1.75 6.89
C TYR A 187 13.43 1.05 5.56
N ARG A 188 13.69 1.72 4.42
CA ARG A 188 13.53 1.09 3.09
C ARG A 188 14.38 -0.17 2.93
N ALA A 189 15.63 -0.15 3.40
CA ALA A 189 16.53 -1.30 3.26
C ALA A 189 15.98 -2.58 3.92
N LYS A 190 15.13 -2.44 4.95
CA LYS A 190 14.51 -3.57 5.65
C LYS A 190 13.55 -4.39 4.79
N PHE A 191 13.04 -3.82 3.69
CA PHE A 191 12.11 -4.51 2.76
C PHE A 191 12.84 -5.34 1.70
N ARG A 192 14.15 -5.11 1.51
CA ARG A 192 14.94 -5.77 0.47
C ARG A 192 14.81 -7.28 0.55
N SER A 193 14.52 -7.92 -0.59
CA SER A 193 14.32 -9.34 -0.77
C SER A 193 13.12 -9.98 -0.03
N LYS A 194 12.41 -9.22 0.81
CA LYS A 194 11.33 -9.72 1.66
C LYS A 194 9.94 -9.49 1.06
N VAL A 195 9.81 -8.60 0.07
CA VAL A 195 8.54 -8.27 -0.56
C VAL A 195 8.55 -8.52 -2.06
N ASP A 196 7.40 -8.82 -2.63
CA ASP A 196 7.16 -8.82 -4.07
C ASP A 196 6.79 -7.43 -4.56
N TYR A 197 6.05 -6.69 -3.71
CA TYR A 197 5.74 -5.29 -3.95
C TYR A 197 5.58 -4.49 -2.66
N LEU A 198 5.77 -3.17 -2.79
CA LEU A 198 5.44 -2.19 -1.77
C LEU A 198 4.21 -1.39 -2.21
N ALA A 199 3.29 -1.16 -1.27
CA ALA A 199 2.16 -0.25 -1.43
C ALA A 199 2.46 1.04 -0.66
N ILE A 200 2.51 2.17 -1.36
CA ILE A 200 2.87 3.46 -0.77
C ILE A 200 1.66 4.39 -0.86
N VAL A 201 1.23 4.89 0.29
CA VAL A 201 0.15 5.87 0.41
C VAL A 201 0.76 7.24 0.66
N GLU A 202 0.37 8.25 -0.14
CA GLU A 202 1.00 9.57 -0.09
C GLU A 202 -0.01 10.73 -0.11
N TYR A 203 0.38 11.80 0.54
CA TYR A 203 -0.10 13.17 0.38
C TYR A 203 1.12 14.08 0.24
N ASN A 204 1.66 14.15 -0.97
CA ASN A 204 2.99 14.68 -1.21
C ASN A 204 3.04 15.60 -2.44
N GLN A 205 3.49 16.84 -2.21
CA GLN A 205 3.66 17.86 -3.25
C GLN A 205 5.00 17.73 -4.00
N ASP A 206 6.04 17.21 -3.36
CA ASP A 206 7.38 17.03 -3.97
C ASP A 206 7.45 15.72 -4.76
N THR A 207 6.64 15.67 -5.81
CA THR A 207 6.50 14.48 -6.66
C THR A 207 7.81 14.12 -7.37
N ASN A 208 8.64 15.10 -7.73
CA ASN A 208 9.92 14.85 -8.41
C ASN A 208 10.93 14.13 -7.49
N TYR A 209 11.08 14.59 -6.27
CA TYR A 209 11.99 13.96 -5.31
C TYR A 209 11.55 12.52 -4.99
N PHE A 210 10.26 12.32 -4.71
CA PHE A 210 9.72 11.00 -4.41
C PHE A 210 9.75 10.07 -5.62
N SER A 211 9.52 10.60 -6.81
CA SER A 211 9.68 9.87 -8.07
C SER A 211 11.07 9.25 -8.20
N ASN A 212 12.13 10.02 -7.91
CA ASN A 212 13.51 9.55 -7.95
C ASN A 212 13.79 8.46 -6.90
N ILE A 213 13.25 8.61 -5.69
CA ILE A 213 13.38 7.59 -4.64
C ILE A 213 12.70 6.29 -5.06
N ILE A 214 11.49 6.35 -5.61
CA ILE A 214 10.72 5.18 -6.05
C ILE A 214 11.43 4.44 -7.18
N ASP A 215 11.97 5.17 -8.14
CA ASP A 215 12.75 4.61 -9.24
C ASP A 215 13.98 3.85 -8.75
N SER A 216 14.72 4.44 -7.80
CA SER A 216 15.87 3.79 -7.17
C SER A 216 15.43 2.61 -6.32
N ALA A 217 14.43 2.80 -5.44
CA ALA A 217 13.96 1.78 -4.53
C ALA A 217 13.44 0.53 -5.25
N SER A 218 12.71 0.68 -6.37
CA SER A 218 12.24 -0.48 -7.14
C SER A 218 13.41 -1.37 -7.59
N ARG A 219 14.54 -0.78 -7.99
CA ARG A 219 15.74 -1.50 -8.42
C ARG A 219 16.56 -2.04 -7.24
N ASP A 220 16.74 -1.23 -6.20
CA ASP A 220 17.57 -1.58 -5.04
C ASP A 220 16.95 -2.70 -4.21
N LEU A 221 15.62 -2.66 -4.05
CA LEU A 221 14.83 -3.68 -3.36
C LEU A 221 14.46 -4.84 -4.30
N HIS A 222 14.54 -4.61 -5.61
CA HIS A 222 14.16 -5.51 -6.68
C HIS A 222 12.73 -6.04 -6.54
N CYS A 223 11.77 -5.11 -6.40
CA CYS A 223 10.35 -5.39 -6.25
C CYS A 223 9.49 -4.38 -7.04
N TYR A 224 8.21 -4.71 -7.22
CA TYR A 224 7.26 -3.72 -7.71
C TYR A 224 6.98 -2.67 -6.63
N ILE A 225 6.65 -1.45 -7.05
CA ILE A 225 6.17 -0.40 -6.16
C ILE A 225 4.87 0.17 -6.72
N ALA A 226 3.81 0.14 -5.92
CA ALA A 226 2.53 0.78 -6.21
C ALA A 226 2.37 1.99 -5.30
N GLN A 227 2.53 3.17 -5.86
CA GLN A 227 2.42 4.46 -5.18
C GLN A 227 1.08 5.11 -5.52
N VAL A 228 0.38 5.62 -4.52
CA VAL A 228 -0.85 6.38 -4.70
C VAL A 228 -0.76 7.70 -3.92
N ASN A 229 -0.78 8.79 -4.65
CA ASN A 229 -0.74 10.16 -4.14
C ASN A 229 -2.10 10.85 -4.30
N SER A 230 -2.34 11.93 -3.56
CA SER A 230 -3.49 12.81 -3.81
C SER A 230 -3.50 13.27 -5.26
N SER A 231 -4.68 13.23 -5.90
CA SER A 231 -4.77 13.47 -7.35
C SER A 231 -4.45 14.90 -7.77
N ASP A 232 -4.55 15.87 -6.88
CA ASP A 232 -4.15 17.26 -7.15
C ASP A 232 -2.63 17.43 -7.30
N PHE A 233 -1.83 16.56 -6.70
CA PHE A 233 -0.38 16.50 -6.90
C PHE A 233 0.02 15.52 -8.01
N GLY A 234 -0.73 14.44 -8.18
CA GLY A 234 -0.51 13.43 -9.20
C GLY A 234 0.64 12.48 -8.89
N ASP A 235 1.20 11.88 -9.96
CA ASP A 235 2.30 10.91 -9.96
C ASP A 235 1.98 9.57 -9.27
N SER A 236 0.70 9.19 -9.16
CA SER A 236 0.35 7.82 -8.76
C SER A 236 0.79 6.82 -9.83
N ARG A 237 1.44 5.72 -9.45
CA ARG A 237 2.01 4.79 -10.44
C ARG A 237 2.29 3.39 -9.91
N ILE A 238 2.47 2.45 -10.84
CA ILE A 238 3.04 1.13 -10.59
C ILE A 238 4.37 1.04 -11.33
N VAL A 239 5.46 0.82 -10.59
CA VAL A 239 6.82 0.72 -11.11
C VAL A 239 7.34 -0.70 -10.96
N GLN A 240 8.11 -1.17 -11.95
CA GLN A 240 8.79 -2.46 -11.93
C GLN A 240 10.31 -2.29 -11.98
N PRO A 241 11.11 -3.25 -11.46
CA PRO A 241 12.57 -3.17 -11.40
C PRO A 241 13.20 -3.47 -12.77
N THR A 242 12.99 -2.59 -13.76
CA THR A 242 13.48 -2.75 -15.13
C THR A 242 14.21 -1.50 -15.64
N LYS A 243 14.48 -1.42 -16.93
CA LYS A 243 15.09 -0.27 -17.58
C LYS A 243 14.20 0.96 -17.46
N THR A 244 14.79 2.15 -17.51
CA THR A 244 14.10 3.43 -17.32
C THR A 244 12.92 3.62 -18.26
N GLU A 245 13.07 3.19 -19.51
CA GLU A 245 12.08 3.37 -20.57
C GLU A 245 10.82 2.51 -20.37
N SER A 246 10.91 1.40 -19.63
CA SER A 246 9.83 0.43 -19.42
C SER A 246 9.48 0.20 -17.96
N LYS A 247 9.95 1.07 -17.06
CA LYS A 247 9.75 0.91 -15.62
C LYS A 247 8.29 1.13 -15.17
N ASP A 248 7.60 2.10 -15.79
CA ASP A 248 6.24 2.45 -15.42
C ASP A 248 5.25 1.50 -16.12
N ILE A 249 4.64 0.59 -15.36
CA ILE A 249 3.52 -0.23 -15.82
C ILE A 249 2.27 0.63 -15.97
N LEU A 250 2.12 1.58 -15.04
CA LEU A 250 1.03 2.55 -14.98
C LEU A 250 1.57 3.85 -14.39
N LYS A 251 1.17 4.98 -14.97
CA LYS A 251 1.44 6.31 -14.42
C LYS A 251 0.26 7.23 -14.64
N LEU A 252 -0.21 7.87 -13.56
CA LEU A 252 -1.34 8.79 -13.55
C LEU A 252 -0.83 10.20 -13.27
N LYS A 253 -1.20 11.15 -14.11
CA LYS A 253 -0.82 12.56 -13.91
C LYS A 253 -1.56 13.23 -12.77
N GLY A 254 -2.72 12.68 -12.39
CA GLY A 254 -3.63 13.31 -11.44
C GLY A 254 -4.67 14.20 -12.13
N GLY A 255 -5.31 15.07 -11.36
CA GLY A 255 -6.36 15.99 -11.81
C GLY A 255 -7.60 15.97 -10.90
N GLU A 256 -8.61 16.73 -11.27
CA GLU A 256 -9.85 16.90 -10.49
C GLU A 256 -10.76 15.65 -10.52
N ASN A 257 -10.62 14.80 -11.54
CA ASN A 257 -11.50 13.64 -11.71
C ASN A 257 -11.16 12.52 -10.74
N ILE A 258 -12.21 11.93 -10.19
CA ILE A 258 -12.12 10.76 -9.32
C ILE A 258 -12.31 9.51 -10.19
N TYR A 259 -11.32 8.61 -10.17
CA TYR A 259 -11.39 7.36 -10.94
C TYR A 259 -10.51 6.25 -10.36
N LEU A 260 -10.81 5.03 -10.78
CA LEU A 260 -10.03 3.83 -10.50
C LEU A 260 -9.32 3.37 -11.76
N VAL A 261 -8.03 3.09 -11.66
CA VAL A 261 -7.28 2.39 -12.71
C VAL A 261 -6.72 1.08 -12.15
N VAL A 262 -6.95 0.00 -12.88
CA VAL A 262 -6.52 -1.35 -12.48
C VAL A 262 -5.45 -1.85 -13.44
N ASN A 263 -4.33 -2.33 -12.90
CA ASN A 263 -3.32 -3.03 -13.67
C ASN A 263 -2.77 -4.23 -12.90
N SER A 264 -2.12 -5.15 -13.60
CA SER A 264 -1.57 -6.37 -13.04
C SER A 264 -0.06 -6.29 -12.88
N ILE A 265 0.44 -6.81 -11.76
CA ILE A 265 1.86 -7.11 -11.57
C ILE A 265 2.06 -8.63 -11.60
N ASP A 266 3.14 -9.10 -12.24
CA ASP A 266 3.41 -10.52 -12.42
C ASP A 266 4.41 -11.02 -11.37
N ILE A 267 3.89 -11.56 -10.29
CA ILE A 267 4.65 -12.03 -9.13
C ILE A 267 5.50 -13.24 -9.50
N LYS A 268 4.90 -14.18 -10.26
CA LYS A 268 5.61 -15.39 -10.69
C LYS A 268 6.80 -15.04 -11.57
N LYS A 269 6.60 -14.19 -12.58
CA LYS A 269 7.66 -13.76 -13.50
C LYS A 269 8.82 -13.08 -12.75
N LEU A 270 8.51 -12.20 -11.77
CA LEU A 270 9.53 -11.55 -10.95
C LEU A 270 10.32 -12.57 -10.13
N ARG A 271 9.64 -13.50 -9.46
CA ARG A 271 10.29 -14.52 -8.61
C ARG A 271 11.11 -15.51 -9.42
N ASP A 272 10.63 -15.92 -10.59
CA ASP A 272 11.35 -16.82 -11.49
C ASP A 272 12.65 -16.14 -11.95
N PHE A 273 12.58 -14.89 -12.43
CA PHE A 273 13.76 -14.10 -12.78
C PHE A 273 14.77 -13.98 -11.62
N GLN A 274 14.30 -13.76 -10.40
CA GLN A 274 15.16 -13.60 -9.21
C GLN A 274 15.88 -14.90 -8.81
N LYS A 275 15.35 -16.06 -9.21
CA LYS A 275 15.96 -17.37 -8.97
C LYS A 275 17.00 -17.74 -10.03
N ASP A 276 16.92 -17.13 -11.22
CA ASP A 276 17.83 -17.40 -12.31
C ASP A 276 19.26 -16.96 -11.95
N GLY A 277 20.25 -17.70 -12.48
CA GLY A 277 21.65 -17.29 -12.39
C GLY A 277 21.92 -16.02 -13.22
N HIS A 278 22.99 -15.29 -12.90
CA HIS A 278 23.33 -14.01 -13.52
C HIS A 278 23.42 -14.08 -15.05
N VAL A 279 23.89 -15.20 -15.64
CA VAL A 279 23.99 -15.38 -17.10
C VAL A 279 22.58 -15.38 -17.73
N LEU A 280 21.61 -16.07 -17.11
CA LEU A 280 20.24 -16.10 -17.59
C LEU A 280 19.57 -14.73 -17.43
N GLN A 281 19.82 -14.04 -16.30
CA GLN A 281 19.31 -12.69 -16.06
C GLN A 281 19.85 -11.66 -17.06
N LEU A 282 21.13 -11.78 -17.51
CA LEU A 282 21.72 -10.91 -18.53
C LEU A 282 21.00 -11.05 -19.88
N ASN A 283 20.60 -12.25 -20.23
CA ASN A 283 19.91 -12.56 -21.49
C ASN A 283 18.40 -12.22 -21.42
N ASN A 284 17.83 -12.20 -20.23
CA ASN A 284 16.43 -11.86 -20.01
C ASN A 284 16.28 -10.33 -19.84
N LYS A 285 15.49 -9.70 -20.74
CA LYS A 285 15.31 -8.25 -20.78
C LYS A 285 14.12 -7.75 -19.94
N ASP A 286 13.41 -8.63 -19.27
CA ASP A 286 12.18 -8.29 -18.53
C ASP A 286 12.47 -7.42 -17.31
N PHE A 287 13.53 -7.74 -16.57
CA PHE A 287 13.94 -7.01 -15.37
C PHE A 287 15.43 -6.63 -15.43
N LYS A 288 15.85 -5.74 -14.56
CA LYS A 288 17.27 -5.51 -14.27
C LYS A 288 17.83 -6.67 -13.47
N ILE A 289 19.12 -6.91 -13.60
CA ILE A 289 19.84 -7.90 -12.79
C ILE A 289 19.62 -7.57 -11.30
N ILE A 290 19.45 -8.62 -10.51
CA ILE A 290 19.32 -8.48 -9.05
C ILE A 290 20.53 -7.76 -8.45
N PRO A 291 20.35 -6.91 -7.42
CA PRO A 291 21.46 -6.23 -6.77
C PRO A 291 22.45 -7.21 -6.12
N PRO A 292 23.72 -6.81 -5.90
CA PRO A 292 24.70 -7.65 -5.21
C PRO A 292 24.19 -8.17 -3.87
N ASN A 293 24.53 -9.42 -3.54
CA ASN A 293 24.12 -10.08 -2.28
C ASN A 293 22.60 -10.20 -2.08
N TYR A 294 21.82 -10.18 -3.17
CA TYR A 294 20.37 -10.40 -3.10
C TYR A 294 20.07 -11.89 -2.88
N LYS A 295 19.32 -12.20 -1.84
CA LYS A 295 18.80 -13.55 -1.56
C LYS A 295 17.32 -13.44 -1.26
N ILE A 296 16.49 -14.20 -1.97
CA ILE A 296 15.04 -14.22 -1.70
C ILE A 296 14.82 -14.72 -0.27
N SER A 297 14.05 -13.97 0.51
CA SER A 297 13.73 -14.30 1.89
C SER A 297 12.86 -15.56 2.00
N GLU A 298 13.07 -16.37 3.05
CA GLU A 298 12.21 -17.52 3.40
C GLU A 298 10.73 -17.12 3.50
N LEU A 299 10.44 -15.92 3.97
CA LEU A 299 9.09 -15.36 4.02
C LEU A 299 8.35 -15.44 2.66
N ARG A 300 9.08 -15.29 1.54
CA ARG A 300 8.52 -15.38 0.18
C ARG A 300 8.52 -16.80 -0.38
N ILE A 301 9.44 -17.63 0.07
CA ILE A 301 9.58 -19.04 -0.39
C ILE A 301 8.58 -19.93 0.35
N ASN A 302 8.58 -19.86 1.67
CA ASN A 302 7.81 -20.70 2.58
C ASN A 302 6.98 -19.84 3.56
N PRO A 303 5.95 -19.14 3.09
CA PRO A 303 5.22 -18.17 3.89
C PRO A 303 4.44 -18.76 5.08
N THR A 304 4.34 -20.07 5.17
CA THR A 304 3.67 -20.82 6.27
C THR A 304 4.64 -21.54 7.20
N SER A 305 5.95 -21.41 6.98
CA SER A 305 6.97 -21.95 7.87
C SER A 305 7.25 -20.97 9.01
N PHE A 306 6.29 -20.85 9.92
CA PHE A 306 6.45 -20.11 11.16
C PHE A 306 6.68 -21.05 12.34
#